data_d8c5f8576532ab9f395796dae2556c2b
#
_entry.id   d8c5f8576532ab9f395796dae2556c2b
#
_cell.length_a   1.000
_cell.length_b   1.000
_cell.length_c   1.000
_cell.angle_alpha   90.00
_cell.angle_beta   90.00
_cell.angle_gamma   90.00
#
_symmetry.space_group_name_H-M   'P 1'
#
loop_
_entity.id
_entity.type
_entity.pdbx_description
1 polymer ?
#
loop_
_entity_poly.entity_id
_entity_poly.type
_entity_poly.pdbx_seq_one_letter_code
_entity_poly.pdbx_strand_id
1 'polypeptide(L)'
;MQGKIIKGIAGFYYVHTASDDSVYECKAKGAFRNMKIKPLVGDDVEFDITDAVNHNGNVIDILPRRNELIRPAVANIDQAMIVFASVSPEPNLNLLTRFMINMDRSGINTVICFNKTDQADSDRIEELCDVFENSGCKIVASSVVKNEGIEELKSILHGKTTALAGPSGVGKSSILNAVFPDANSQTGDISVKINRGKHTTRHSEIFALPGNTYIMDTPGFTSLECDGMEAEDLRFYFNEFGDYEGRCRFNGCVHVNEPDCAVKEAVDKGVINSCLLYTSDAAD
;
A
#
# COMPACT_ATOMS: atom_id res chain seq x y z
N MET A 1 1.60 5.72 -28.36
CA MET A 1 2.52 5.10 -27.38
C MET A 1 1.76 4.72 -26.13
N GLN A 2 2.32 3.80 -25.31
CA GLN A 2 1.72 3.46 -24.02
C GLN A 2 2.61 3.97 -22.88
N GLY A 3 1.97 4.36 -21.78
CA GLY A 3 2.66 4.82 -20.58
C GLY A 3 1.75 4.81 -19.37
N LYS A 4 2.30 5.16 -18.19
CA LYS A 4 1.58 5.23 -16.92
C LYS A 4 1.47 6.68 -16.46
N ILE A 5 0.28 7.11 -16.06
CA ILE A 5 0.09 8.43 -15.42
C ILE A 5 0.73 8.40 -14.05
N ILE A 6 1.80 9.15 -13.86
CA ILE A 6 2.51 9.25 -12.57
C ILE A 6 2.09 10.47 -11.75
N LYS A 7 1.45 11.47 -12.39
CA LYS A 7 1.03 12.70 -11.73
C LYS A 7 -0.07 13.40 -12.53
N GLY A 8 -1.00 14.08 -11.84
CA GLY A 8 -2.06 14.89 -12.44
C GLY A 8 -2.19 16.24 -11.74
N ILE A 9 -2.00 17.35 -12.47
CA ILE A 9 -2.09 18.71 -11.93
C ILE A 9 -2.83 19.62 -12.93
N ALA A 10 -3.85 20.31 -12.46
CA ALA A 10 -4.56 21.34 -13.21
C ALA A 10 -5.05 20.93 -14.62
N GLY A 11 -5.35 19.65 -14.80
CA GLY A 11 -5.80 19.10 -16.09
C GLY A 11 -4.69 18.64 -17.03
N PHE A 12 -3.45 18.70 -16.58
CA PHE A 12 -2.30 18.08 -17.21
C PHE A 12 -1.97 16.76 -16.52
N TYR A 13 -1.53 15.77 -17.32
CA TYR A 13 -1.15 14.44 -16.87
C TYR A 13 0.28 14.16 -17.30
N TYR A 14 1.11 13.78 -16.33
CA TYR A 14 2.49 13.41 -16.59
C TYR A 14 2.54 11.90 -16.79
N VAL A 15 2.88 11.50 -18.01
CA VAL A 15 2.88 10.10 -18.44
C VAL A 15 4.32 9.62 -18.56
N HIS A 16 4.69 8.66 -17.72
CA HIS A 16 5.98 7.97 -17.80
C HIS A 16 5.90 6.84 -18.81
N THR A 17 6.91 6.71 -19.66
CA THR A 17 7.05 5.59 -20.60
C THR A 17 8.23 4.70 -20.21
N ALA A 18 7.98 3.39 -20.19
CA ALA A 18 9.01 2.40 -19.90
C ALA A 18 10.00 2.18 -21.05
N SER A 19 9.68 2.64 -22.25
CA SER A 19 10.48 2.38 -23.46
C SER A 19 11.74 3.23 -23.54
N ASP A 20 11.68 4.46 -23.05
CA ASP A 20 12.75 5.45 -23.10
C ASP A 20 12.99 6.16 -21.76
N ASP A 21 12.32 5.68 -20.70
CA ASP A 21 12.39 6.25 -19.34
C ASP A 21 12.08 7.76 -19.29
N SER A 22 11.20 8.23 -20.20
CA SER A 22 10.83 9.62 -20.36
C SER A 22 9.48 9.94 -19.75
N VAL A 23 9.28 11.20 -19.34
CA VAL A 23 8.02 11.71 -18.85
C VAL A 23 7.47 12.76 -19.81
N TYR A 24 6.24 12.54 -20.29
CA TYR A 24 5.56 13.45 -21.20
C TYR A 24 4.45 14.21 -20.48
N GLU A 25 4.40 15.53 -20.67
CA GLU A 25 3.29 16.36 -20.22
C GLU A 25 2.14 16.27 -21.23
N CYS A 26 1.05 15.64 -20.82
CA CYS A 26 -0.08 15.35 -21.68
C CYS A 26 -1.35 16.07 -21.25
N LYS A 27 -2.15 16.46 -22.24
CA LYS A 27 -3.52 16.91 -22.02
C LYS A 27 -4.50 15.76 -22.32
N ALA A 28 -5.57 15.64 -21.54
CA ALA A 28 -6.64 14.73 -21.88
C ALA A 28 -7.47 15.27 -23.03
N LYS A 29 -7.74 14.46 -24.07
CA LYS A 29 -8.65 14.85 -25.17
C LYS A 29 -10.04 15.09 -24.61
N GLY A 30 -10.77 16.05 -25.21
CA GLY A 30 -12.13 16.43 -24.78
C GLY A 30 -13.15 15.28 -24.77
N ALA A 31 -12.88 14.18 -25.49
CA ALA A 31 -13.70 12.97 -25.52
C ALA A 31 -13.89 12.35 -24.11
N PHE A 32 -12.89 12.42 -23.21
CA PHE A 32 -13.00 11.89 -21.85
C PHE A 32 -14.07 12.61 -21.01
N ARG A 33 -14.30 13.91 -21.27
CA ARG A 33 -15.41 14.67 -20.63
C ARG A 33 -16.78 14.10 -21.02
N ASN A 34 -16.91 13.65 -22.27
CA ASN A 34 -18.16 13.09 -22.76
C ASN A 34 -18.43 11.68 -22.21
N MET A 35 -17.36 10.90 -22.00
CA MET A 35 -17.44 9.55 -21.41
C MET A 35 -17.54 9.54 -19.88
N LYS A 36 -17.47 10.72 -19.21
CA LYS A 36 -17.43 10.85 -17.75
C LYS A 36 -16.30 10.07 -17.07
N ILE A 37 -15.26 9.71 -17.81
CA ILE A 37 -14.08 9.02 -17.28
C ILE A 37 -13.04 10.08 -16.94
N LYS A 38 -12.62 10.12 -15.68
CA LYS A 38 -11.54 10.98 -15.22
C LYS A 38 -10.25 10.16 -15.15
N PRO A 39 -9.17 10.59 -15.84
CA PRO A 39 -7.88 9.94 -15.68
C PRO A 39 -7.39 10.04 -14.24
N LEU A 40 -6.83 8.96 -13.73
CA LEU A 40 -6.28 8.86 -12.37
C LEU A 40 -4.76 8.64 -12.45
N VAL A 41 -4.08 9.00 -11.38
CA VAL A 41 -2.69 8.59 -11.17
C VAL A 41 -2.64 7.06 -11.05
N GLY A 42 -1.73 6.42 -11.77
CA GLY A 42 -1.66 4.96 -11.90
C GLY A 42 -2.35 4.39 -13.14
N ASP A 43 -3.17 5.17 -13.86
CA ASP A 43 -3.75 4.69 -15.11
C ASP A 43 -2.67 4.35 -16.13
N ASP A 44 -2.82 3.20 -16.77
CA ASP A 44 -2.11 2.86 -17.98
C ASP A 44 -2.88 3.49 -19.16
N VAL A 45 -2.17 4.24 -20.01
CA VAL A 45 -2.80 5.05 -21.05
C VAL A 45 -2.13 4.87 -22.41
N GLU A 46 -2.92 5.08 -23.47
CA GLU A 46 -2.38 5.38 -24.79
C GLU A 46 -2.30 6.90 -24.97
N PHE A 47 -1.19 7.38 -25.53
CA PHE A 47 -0.99 8.79 -25.81
C PHE A 47 -0.23 9.02 -27.12
N ASP A 48 -0.50 10.18 -27.74
CA ASP A 48 0.22 10.66 -28.92
C ASP A 48 1.23 11.74 -28.50
N ILE A 49 2.44 11.66 -29.04
CA ILE A 49 3.44 12.72 -28.90
C ILE A 49 3.09 13.83 -29.89
N THR A 50 2.92 15.04 -29.38
CA THR A 50 2.68 16.23 -30.21
C THR A 50 3.97 17.06 -30.40
N ASP A 51 4.88 16.98 -29.44
CA ASP A 51 6.20 17.65 -29.50
C ASP A 51 7.21 16.76 -28.75
N ALA A 52 8.05 16.08 -29.52
CA ALA A 52 9.07 15.18 -28.97
C ALA A 52 10.22 15.93 -28.28
N VAL A 53 10.51 17.18 -28.71
CA VAL A 53 11.61 17.97 -28.13
C VAL A 53 11.24 18.47 -26.74
N ASN A 54 9.99 18.92 -26.57
CA ASN A 54 9.48 19.42 -25.32
C ASN A 54 8.72 18.38 -24.49
N HIS A 55 8.73 17.10 -24.90
CA HIS A 55 8.02 16.00 -24.24
C HIS A 55 6.53 16.30 -23.99
N ASN A 56 5.84 16.85 -25.02
CA ASN A 56 4.41 17.13 -24.94
C ASN A 56 3.59 16.10 -25.69
N GLY A 57 2.39 15.80 -25.17
CA GLY A 57 1.51 14.81 -25.78
C GLY A 57 0.02 15.02 -25.46
N ASN A 58 -0.79 14.12 -25.96
CA ASN A 58 -2.20 14.02 -25.61
C ASN A 58 -2.55 12.59 -25.24
N VAL A 59 -3.21 12.40 -24.10
CA VAL A 59 -3.82 11.12 -23.73
C VAL A 59 -4.97 10.86 -24.68
N ILE A 60 -4.92 9.70 -25.36
CA ILE A 60 -5.92 9.28 -26.35
C ILE A 60 -6.94 8.37 -25.68
N ASP A 61 -6.44 7.39 -24.91
CA ASP A 61 -7.26 6.37 -24.27
C ASP A 61 -6.72 5.97 -22.91
N ILE A 62 -7.61 5.49 -22.05
CA ILE A 62 -7.29 4.92 -20.74
C ILE A 62 -7.54 3.43 -20.84
N LEU A 63 -6.50 2.63 -20.60
CA LEU A 63 -6.61 1.18 -20.65
C LEU A 63 -7.47 0.68 -19.46
N PRO A 64 -8.08 -0.51 -19.57
CA PRO A 64 -8.91 -1.06 -18.50
C PRO A 64 -8.15 -1.13 -17.18
N ARG A 65 -8.76 -0.57 -16.13
CA ARG A 65 -8.22 -0.61 -14.78
C ARG A 65 -8.34 -2.01 -14.20
N ARG A 66 -7.31 -2.46 -13.50
CA ARG A 66 -7.33 -3.70 -12.70
C ARG A 66 -8.00 -3.48 -11.35
N ASN A 67 -7.73 -2.33 -10.75
CA ASN A 67 -8.33 -1.85 -9.50
C ASN A 67 -8.31 -0.32 -9.47
N GLU A 68 -9.08 0.23 -8.54
CA GLU A 68 -9.17 1.67 -8.29
C GLU A 68 -9.40 1.91 -6.80
N LEU A 69 -8.65 2.85 -6.21
CA LEU A 69 -8.88 3.35 -4.87
C LEU A 69 -9.61 4.68 -4.94
N ILE A 70 -10.52 4.92 -4.00
CA ILE A 70 -11.28 6.17 -3.92
C ILE A 70 -10.49 7.24 -3.16
N ARG A 71 -9.80 6.84 -2.10
CA ARG A 71 -8.99 7.73 -1.25
C ARG A 71 -7.69 7.04 -0.85
N PRO A 72 -6.56 7.45 -1.43
CA PRO A 72 -6.44 8.43 -2.53
C PRO A 72 -7.01 7.90 -3.85
N ALA A 73 -7.45 8.81 -4.74
CA ALA A 73 -7.97 8.45 -6.07
C ALA A 73 -6.81 8.02 -6.99
N VAL A 74 -6.57 6.73 -7.08
CA VAL A 74 -5.47 6.10 -7.83
C VAL A 74 -5.93 4.78 -8.44
N ALA A 75 -5.21 4.30 -9.47
CA ALA A 75 -5.56 3.09 -10.19
C ALA A 75 -4.34 2.17 -10.39
N ASN A 76 -4.61 0.92 -10.73
CA ASN A 76 -3.62 -0.08 -11.14
C ASN A 76 -2.48 -0.30 -10.13
N ILE A 77 -2.83 -0.42 -8.86
CA ILE A 77 -1.91 -0.78 -7.79
C ILE A 77 -1.74 -2.30 -7.77
N ASP A 78 -0.51 -2.78 -7.86
CA ASP A 78 -0.21 -4.21 -7.83
C ASP A 78 -0.18 -4.77 -6.40
N GLN A 79 0.32 -3.96 -5.47
CA GLN A 79 0.43 -4.32 -4.06
C GLN A 79 0.53 -3.09 -3.16
N ALA A 80 0.21 -3.26 -1.89
CA ALA A 80 0.52 -2.29 -0.84
C ALA A 80 1.62 -2.83 0.06
N MET A 81 2.65 -2.04 0.34
CA MET A 81 3.65 -2.36 1.35
C MET A 81 3.42 -1.49 2.58
N ILE A 82 3.08 -2.11 3.69
CA ILE A 82 2.81 -1.47 4.96
C ILE A 82 4.05 -1.61 5.84
N VAL A 83 4.69 -0.48 6.16
CA VAL A 83 5.94 -0.46 6.92
C VAL A 83 5.68 0.00 8.34
N PHE A 84 6.09 -0.81 9.30
CA PHE A 84 6.17 -0.46 10.72
C PHE A 84 7.60 -0.64 11.24
N ALA A 85 7.97 0.12 12.27
CA ALA A 85 9.21 -0.15 13.00
C ALA A 85 8.97 -1.26 14.01
N SER A 86 9.99 -2.10 14.26
CA SER A 86 9.87 -3.20 15.22
C SER A 86 9.77 -2.72 16.68
N VAL A 87 10.35 -1.54 16.99
CA VAL A 87 10.38 -0.97 18.34
C VAL A 87 10.01 0.52 18.34
N SER A 88 10.69 1.36 17.55
CA SER A 88 10.52 2.81 17.62
C SER A 88 10.28 3.45 16.24
N PRO A 89 9.10 4.06 16.03
CA PRO A 89 7.94 4.13 16.94
C PRO A 89 7.31 2.75 17.18
N GLU A 90 6.74 2.54 18.36
CA GLU A 90 6.05 1.29 18.72
C GLU A 90 4.97 0.95 17.68
N PRO A 91 4.95 -0.29 17.14
CA PRO A 91 4.00 -0.66 16.12
C PRO A 91 2.58 -0.73 16.66
N ASN A 92 1.67 0.02 16.06
CA ASN A 92 0.25 -0.06 16.33
C ASN A 92 -0.37 -1.15 15.44
N LEU A 93 -0.57 -2.35 16.01
CA LEU A 93 -1.08 -3.50 15.27
C LEU A 93 -2.54 -3.30 14.81
N ASN A 94 -3.35 -2.54 15.57
CA ASN A 94 -4.71 -2.19 15.14
C ASN A 94 -4.69 -1.34 13.86
N LEU A 95 -3.78 -0.38 13.79
CA LEU A 95 -3.61 0.43 12.57
C LEU A 95 -3.12 -0.44 11.40
N LEU A 96 -2.19 -1.36 11.65
CA LEU A 96 -1.70 -2.30 10.63
C LEU A 96 -2.85 -3.15 10.09
N THR A 97 -3.66 -3.74 10.97
CA THR A 97 -4.81 -4.57 10.57
C THR A 97 -5.84 -3.77 9.78
N ARG A 98 -6.15 -2.52 10.17
CA ARG A 98 -7.04 -1.64 9.40
C ARG A 98 -6.50 -1.38 7.98
N PHE A 99 -5.22 -1.21 7.81
CA PHE A 99 -4.61 -1.11 6.49
C PHE A 99 -4.80 -2.38 5.67
N MET A 100 -4.54 -3.54 6.27
CA MET A 100 -4.70 -4.83 5.60
C MET A 100 -6.14 -5.03 5.10
N ILE A 101 -7.13 -4.81 5.97
CA ILE A 101 -8.55 -4.92 5.64
C ILE A 101 -8.93 -4.00 4.46
N ASN A 102 -8.49 -2.73 4.48
CA ASN A 102 -8.79 -1.80 3.40
C ASN A 102 -8.14 -2.21 2.06
N MET A 103 -6.94 -2.79 2.09
CA MET A 103 -6.29 -3.30 0.90
C MET A 103 -6.99 -4.55 0.36
N ASP A 104 -7.36 -5.48 1.23
CA ASP A 104 -8.11 -6.68 0.86
C ASP A 104 -9.46 -6.33 0.21
N ARG A 105 -10.23 -5.42 0.80
CA ARG A 105 -11.47 -4.87 0.21
C ARG A 105 -11.29 -4.29 -1.19
N SER A 106 -10.11 -3.78 -1.46
CA SER A 106 -9.76 -3.19 -2.76
C SER A 106 -9.14 -4.19 -3.74
N GLY A 107 -9.04 -5.46 -3.34
CA GLY A 107 -8.39 -6.51 -4.13
C GLY A 107 -6.89 -6.27 -4.32
N ILE A 108 -6.22 -5.62 -3.37
CA ILE A 108 -4.81 -5.29 -3.41
C ILE A 108 -4.03 -6.16 -2.42
N ASN A 109 -3.06 -6.91 -2.94
CA ASN A 109 -2.20 -7.74 -2.11
C ASN A 109 -1.38 -6.89 -1.12
N THR A 110 -1.26 -7.36 0.11
CA THR A 110 -0.51 -6.66 1.16
C THR A 110 0.83 -7.35 1.44
N VAL A 111 1.87 -6.53 1.59
CA VAL A 111 3.18 -6.91 2.14
C VAL A 111 3.37 -6.16 3.44
N ILE A 112 3.67 -6.87 4.52
CA ILE A 112 3.99 -6.31 5.83
C ILE A 112 5.50 -6.23 5.95
N CYS A 113 6.04 -5.06 6.29
CA CYS A 113 7.46 -4.87 6.52
C CYS A 113 7.70 -4.34 7.94
N PHE A 114 8.32 -5.18 8.80
CA PHE A 114 8.83 -4.74 10.09
C PHE A 114 10.28 -4.29 9.94
N ASN A 115 10.48 -2.97 9.92
CA ASN A 115 11.79 -2.36 9.75
C ASN A 115 12.45 -2.05 11.09
N LYS A 116 13.75 -1.70 11.06
CA LYS A 116 14.60 -1.39 12.21
C LYS A 116 14.79 -2.57 13.16
N THR A 117 14.91 -3.78 12.61
CA THR A 117 15.19 -5.00 13.40
C THR A 117 16.50 -4.92 14.17
N ASP A 118 17.42 -4.02 13.79
CA ASP A 118 18.62 -3.70 14.53
C ASP A 118 18.39 -3.12 15.94
N GLN A 119 17.17 -2.62 16.21
CA GLN A 119 16.76 -2.04 17.50
C GLN A 119 15.94 -2.98 18.37
N ALA A 120 15.62 -4.19 17.87
CA ALA A 120 14.83 -5.21 18.54
C ALA A 120 15.68 -6.44 18.84
N ASP A 121 15.30 -7.22 19.85
CA ASP A 121 15.76 -8.58 20.02
C ASP A 121 15.02 -9.55 19.07
N SER A 122 15.52 -10.78 18.97
CA SER A 122 14.94 -11.81 18.10
C SER A 122 13.53 -12.17 18.52
N ASP A 123 13.28 -12.26 19.82
CA ASP A 123 11.99 -12.68 20.37
C ASP A 123 10.89 -11.67 20.00
N ARG A 124 11.22 -10.36 20.03
CA ARG A 124 10.30 -9.30 19.62
C ARG A 124 9.97 -9.35 18.13
N ILE A 125 10.95 -9.66 17.29
CA ILE A 125 10.74 -9.78 15.84
C ILE A 125 9.86 -10.98 15.54
N GLU A 126 10.14 -12.12 16.18
CA GLU A 126 9.35 -13.35 16.07
C GLU A 126 7.90 -13.11 16.51
N GLU A 127 7.69 -12.52 17.70
CA GLU A 127 6.35 -12.14 18.19
C GLU A 127 5.55 -11.31 17.17
N LEU A 128 6.16 -10.29 16.56
CA LEU A 128 5.51 -9.45 15.56
C LEU A 128 5.15 -10.20 14.29
N CYS A 129 6.01 -11.09 13.84
CA CYS A 129 5.78 -11.91 12.64
C CYS A 129 4.67 -12.93 12.89
N ASP A 130 4.67 -13.60 14.04
CA ASP A 130 3.72 -14.64 14.42
C ASP A 130 2.27 -14.11 14.47
N VAL A 131 2.08 -12.84 14.86
CA VAL A 131 0.75 -12.21 14.87
C VAL A 131 0.07 -12.32 13.50
N PHE A 132 0.84 -12.21 12.41
CA PHE A 132 0.33 -12.14 11.04
C PHE A 132 0.71 -13.35 10.18
N GLU A 133 1.31 -14.41 10.74
CA GLU A 133 1.78 -15.58 9.99
C GLU A 133 0.66 -16.21 9.15
N ASN A 134 -0.54 -16.30 9.70
CA ASN A 134 -1.70 -16.91 9.05
C ASN A 134 -2.57 -15.91 8.28
N SER A 135 -2.17 -14.63 8.21
CA SER A 135 -2.93 -13.58 7.51
C SER A 135 -2.97 -13.73 6.00
N GLY A 136 -2.12 -14.59 5.42
CA GLY A 136 -1.94 -14.71 3.97
C GLY A 136 -1.07 -13.59 3.36
N CYS A 137 -0.61 -12.64 4.16
CA CYS A 137 0.28 -11.57 3.72
C CYS A 137 1.75 -12.03 3.70
N LYS A 138 2.53 -11.51 2.76
CA LYS A 138 3.99 -11.64 2.80
C LYS A 138 4.53 -10.75 3.92
N ILE A 139 5.32 -11.33 4.84
CA ILE A 139 5.98 -10.60 5.94
C ILE A 139 7.47 -10.53 5.67
N VAL A 140 8.07 -9.36 5.88
CA VAL A 140 9.50 -9.11 5.74
C VAL A 140 10.01 -8.37 6.98
N ALA A 141 11.01 -8.93 7.63
CA ALA A 141 11.78 -8.26 8.67
C ALA A 141 13.03 -7.62 8.04
N SER A 142 13.26 -6.33 8.30
CA SER A 142 14.34 -5.58 7.65
C SER A 142 15.09 -4.63 8.57
N SER A 143 16.37 -4.43 8.26
CA SER A 143 17.19 -3.37 8.83
C SER A 143 18.02 -2.71 7.73
N VAL A 144 17.77 -1.45 7.48
CA VAL A 144 18.59 -0.66 6.55
C VAL A 144 20.03 -0.51 7.09
N VAL A 145 20.18 -0.37 8.41
CA VAL A 145 21.49 -0.20 9.08
C VAL A 145 22.37 -1.44 8.93
N LYS A 146 21.77 -2.62 9.09
CA LYS A 146 22.47 -3.90 8.93
C LYS A 146 22.44 -4.46 7.52
N ASN A 147 21.73 -3.81 6.60
CA ASN A 147 21.46 -4.29 5.24
C ASN A 147 20.77 -5.68 5.21
N GLU A 148 19.91 -5.95 6.18
CA GLU A 148 19.13 -7.19 6.30
C GLU A 148 17.74 -7.00 5.65
N GLY A 149 17.25 -8.02 4.89
CA GLY A 149 15.95 -8.00 4.22
C GLY A 149 15.87 -7.08 3.00
N ILE A 150 16.91 -6.31 2.66
CA ILE A 150 16.88 -5.31 1.59
C ILE A 150 16.77 -5.94 0.20
N GLU A 151 17.51 -7.03 -0.06
CA GLU A 151 17.41 -7.74 -1.35
C GLU A 151 16.04 -8.42 -1.53
N GLU A 152 15.45 -8.90 -0.45
CA GLU A 152 14.08 -9.43 -0.48
C GLU A 152 13.07 -8.34 -0.82
N LEU A 153 13.15 -7.18 -0.16
CA LEU A 153 12.31 -6.01 -0.47
C LEU A 153 12.49 -5.55 -1.91
N LYS A 154 13.72 -5.54 -2.42
CA LYS A 154 14.00 -5.22 -3.82
C LYS A 154 13.29 -6.16 -4.79
N SER A 155 13.36 -7.46 -4.53
CA SER A 155 12.67 -8.48 -5.34
C SER A 155 11.15 -8.32 -5.31
N ILE A 156 10.58 -7.98 -4.15
CA ILE A 156 9.13 -7.76 -3.96
C ILE A 156 8.65 -6.53 -4.72
N LEU A 157 9.44 -5.46 -4.73
CA LEU A 157 9.08 -4.17 -5.35
C LEU A 157 9.30 -4.14 -6.86
N HIS A 158 10.29 -4.89 -7.38
CA HIS A 158 10.72 -4.82 -8.75
C HIS A 158 9.58 -5.10 -9.75
N GLY A 159 9.43 -4.23 -10.74
CA GLY A 159 8.44 -4.37 -11.82
C GLY A 159 6.98 -4.16 -11.39
N LYS A 160 6.74 -3.66 -10.19
CA LYS A 160 5.39 -3.47 -9.65
C LYS A 160 5.08 -2.01 -9.31
N THR A 161 3.80 -1.69 -9.33
CA THR A 161 3.26 -0.45 -8.76
C THR A 161 2.87 -0.69 -7.32
N THR A 162 3.67 -0.18 -6.38
CA THR A 162 3.49 -0.41 -4.94
C THR A 162 3.03 0.86 -4.23
N ALA A 163 1.90 0.77 -3.53
CA ALA A 163 1.48 1.78 -2.57
C ALA A 163 2.26 1.60 -1.27
N LEU A 164 2.99 2.64 -0.83
CA LEU A 164 3.79 2.58 0.38
C LEU A 164 3.06 3.27 1.52
N ALA A 165 2.72 2.51 2.57
CA ALA A 165 1.97 2.97 3.72
C ALA A 165 2.74 2.78 5.03
N GLY A 166 2.31 3.45 6.08
CA GLY A 166 2.85 3.32 7.43
C GLY A 166 3.14 4.66 8.10
N PRO A 167 3.28 4.67 9.43
CA PRO A 167 3.48 5.88 10.23
C PRO A 167 4.74 6.67 9.86
N SER A 168 4.82 7.90 10.38
CA SER A 168 6.04 8.69 10.24
C SER A 168 7.17 8.10 11.07
N GLY A 169 8.40 8.12 10.54
CA GLY A 169 9.58 7.70 11.28
C GLY A 169 9.87 6.20 11.27
N VAL A 170 9.05 5.36 10.61
CA VAL A 170 9.28 3.91 10.49
C VAL A 170 10.40 3.53 9.51
N GLY A 171 10.88 4.49 8.71
CA GLY A 171 12.00 4.27 7.79
C GLY A 171 11.63 3.99 6.33
N LYS A 172 10.41 4.35 5.88
CA LYS A 172 9.98 4.17 4.46
C LYS A 172 10.98 4.72 3.46
N SER A 173 11.37 5.98 3.61
CA SER A 173 12.34 6.63 2.72
C SER A 173 13.72 5.97 2.78
N SER A 174 14.14 5.50 3.96
CA SER A 174 15.42 4.80 4.13
C SER A 174 15.42 3.47 3.41
N ILE A 175 14.32 2.71 3.47
CA ILE A 175 14.15 1.46 2.71
C ILE A 175 14.26 1.75 1.21
N LEU A 176 13.52 2.73 0.70
CA LEU A 176 13.56 3.05 -0.74
C LEU A 176 14.96 3.46 -1.19
N ASN A 177 15.66 4.26 -0.41
CA ASN A 177 17.04 4.65 -0.71
C ASN A 177 18.02 3.46 -0.68
N ALA A 178 17.78 2.48 0.20
CA ALA A 178 18.61 1.27 0.25
C ALA A 178 18.32 0.32 -0.91
N VAL A 179 17.05 0.19 -1.29
CA VAL A 179 16.62 -0.69 -2.40
C VAL A 179 16.98 -0.11 -3.77
N PHE A 180 16.89 1.22 -3.93
CA PHE A 180 17.13 1.94 -5.18
C PHE A 180 18.16 3.07 -5.02
N PRO A 181 19.44 2.77 -4.71
CA PRO A 181 20.45 3.77 -4.44
C PRO A 181 20.72 4.70 -5.63
N ASP A 182 20.62 4.19 -6.86
CA ASP A 182 20.88 4.92 -8.08
C ASP A 182 19.74 5.92 -8.44
N ALA A 183 18.54 5.70 -7.93
CA ALA A 183 17.41 6.58 -8.19
C ALA A 183 17.60 7.98 -7.55
N ASN A 184 18.39 8.08 -6.49
CA ASN A 184 18.72 9.36 -5.84
C ASN A 184 19.56 10.28 -6.72
N SER A 185 20.42 9.72 -7.58
CA SER A 185 21.29 10.49 -8.46
C SER A 185 20.54 11.10 -9.65
N GLN A 186 19.49 10.44 -10.13
CA GLN A 186 18.72 10.85 -11.32
C GLN A 186 17.51 11.73 -10.99
N THR A 187 16.86 11.49 -9.85
CA THR A 187 15.57 12.14 -9.52
C THR A 187 15.64 13.15 -8.37
N GLY A 188 16.84 13.37 -7.80
CA GLY A 188 17.00 14.06 -6.52
C GLY A 188 16.50 13.19 -5.36
N ASP A 189 16.97 13.48 -4.15
CA ASP A 189 16.73 12.69 -2.96
C ASP A 189 15.25 12.26 -2.83
N ILE A 190 14.97 10.96 -3.03
CA ILE A 190 13.61 10.38 -2.90
C ILE A 190 13.04 10.74 -1.53
N SER A 191 13.89 10.79 -0.50
CA SER A 191 13.49 11.16 0.86
C SER A 191 12.99 12.59 0.95
N VAL A 192 13.58 13.52 0.18
CA VAL A 192 13.16 14.93 0.12
C VAL A 192 11.82 15.06 -0.61
N LYS A 193 11.60 14.29 -1.69
CA LYS A 193 10.34 14.30 -2.42
C LYS A 193 9.20 13.72 -1.58
N ILE A 194 9.41 12.58 -0.93
CA ILE A 194 8.45 11.95 -0.02
C ILE A 194 8.17 12.86 1.19
N ASN A 195 9.19 13.51 1.77
CA ASN A 195 8.98 14.43 2.90
C ASN A 195 8.34 15.77 2.50
N ARG A 196 8.58 16.29 1.29
CA ARG A 196 7.89 17.50 0.79
C ARG A 196 6.40 17.28 0.61
N GLY A 197 5.97 16.05 0.31
CA GLY A 197 4.55 15.69 0.28
C GLY A 197 3.80 15.93 1.58
N LYS A 198 4.47 15.97 2.74
CA LYS A 198 3.85 16.18 4.06
C LYS A 198 3.19 17.56 4.26
N HIS A 199 3.57 18.59 3.51
CA HIS A 199 3.11 19.96 3.75
C HIS A 199 2.22 20.57 2.66
N THR A 200 2.05 19.93 1.48
CA THR A 200 1.39 20.57 0.34
C THR A 200 0.41 19.70 -0.44
N THR A 201 0.18 18.42 -0.08
CA THR A 201 -0.41 17.46 -1.01
C THR A 201 -1.84 17.09 -0.73
N ARG A 202 -2.71 17.63 -1.58
CA ARG A 202 -4.01 17.05 -1.95
C ARG A 202 -3.91 16.14 -3.21
N HIS A 203 -2.70 15.82 -3.70
CA HIS A 203 -2.50 15.11 -4.96
C HIS A 203 -1.59 13.91 -4.75
N SER A 204 -2.04 12.74 -5.20
CA SER A 204 -1.21 11.53 -5.27
C SER A 204 -0.16 11.69 -6.36
N GLU A 205 1.04 11.19 -6.12
CA GLU A 205 2.15 11.16 -7.07
C GLU A 205 2.82 9.79 -7.03
N ILE A 206 3.17 9.26 -8.19
CA ILE A 206 3.92 8.01 -8.35
C ILE A 206 5.34 8.36 -8.77
N PHE A 207 6.32 7.74 -8.14
CA PHE A 207 7.72 7.83 -8.52
C PHE A 207 8.07 6.64 -9.41
N ALA A 208 8.51 6.92 -10.65
CA ALA A 208 9.07 5.91 -11.51
C ALA A 208 10.51 5.60 -11.07
N LEU A 209 10.83 4.32 -10.97
CA LEU A 209 12.11 3.77 -10.56
C LEU A 209 12.61 2.79 -11.62
N PRO A 210 13.91 2.46 -11.65
CA PRO A 210 14.45 1.51 -12.61
C PRO A 210 13.69 0.17 -12.64
N GLY A 211 13.61 -0.44 -13.82
CA GLY A 211 12.98 -1.75 -14.02
C GLY A 211 11.45 -1.72 -13.98
N ASN A 212 10.83 -0.65 -14.48
CA ASN A 212 9.37 -0.47 -14.50
C ASN A 212 8.73 -0.58 -13.11
N THR A 213 9.45 -0.13 -12.12
CA THR A 213 9.01 -0.13 -10.73
C THR A 213 8.41 1.23 -10.40
N TYR A 214 7.27 1.23 -9.76
CA TYR A 214 6.55 2.45 -9.42
C TYR A 214 6.20 2.45 -7.93
N ILE A 215 6.60 3.51 -7.24
CA ILE A 215 6.28 3.68 -5.82
C ILE A 215 5.33 4.87 -5.69
N MET A 216 4.23 4.64 -5.04
CA MET A 216 3.28 5.68 -4.65
C MET A 216 3.46 5.97 -3.16
N ASP A 217 3.89 7.20 -2.85
CA ASP A 217 3.78 7.69 -1.48
C ASP A 217 2.34 8.15 -1.26
N THR A 218 1.72 7.61 -0.25
CA THR A 218 0.32 7.87 0.07
C THR A 218 0.21 8.69 1.35
N PRO A 219 0.42 10.02 1.27
CA PRO A 219 0.08 10.88 2.38
C PRO A 219 -1.44 10.81 2.60
N GLY A 220 -1.86 10.34 3.76
CA GLY A 220 -3.27 10.17 4.09
C GLY A 220 -3.75 8.72 4.28
N PHE A 221 -2.95 7.70 3.94
CA PHE A 221 -3.25 6.33 4.35
C PHE A 221 -3.20 6.16 5.88
N THR A 222 -2.60 7.09 6.61
CA THR A 222 -2.58 7.10 8.08
C THR A 222 -3.95 7.39 8.72
N SER A 223 -4.93 7.84 7.94
CA SER A 223 -6.29 8.14 8.38
C SER A 223 -7.33 7.30 7.63
N LEU A 224 -6.99 6.08 7.23
CA LEU A 224 -7.96 5.15 6.67
C LEU A 224 -8.91 4.72 7.78
N GLU A 225 -10.07 5.34 7.80
CA GLU A 225 -11.23 4.82 8.47
C GLU A 225 -11.76 3.66 7.65
N CYS A 226 -12.27 2.61 8.30
CA CYS A 226 -12.98 1.53 7.62
C CYS A 226 -14.38 2.01 7.23
N ASP A 227 -14.43 3.12 6.45
CA ASP A 227 -15.67 3.78 6.06
C ASP A 227 -16.67 2.78 5.46
N GLY A 228 -17.88 2.75 6.03
CA GLY A 228 -18.98 1.93 5.53
C GLY A 228 -18.80 0.42 5.72
N MET A 229 -18.00 0.00 6.71
CA MET A 229 -17.92 -1.39 7.17
C MET A 229 -18.74 -1.53 8.45
N GLU A 230 -19.67 -2.47 8.46
CA GLU A 230 -20.35 -2.87 9.67
C GLU A 230 -19.44 -3.79 10.49
N ALA A 231 -19.55 -3.72 11.82
CA ALA A 231 -18.71 -4.54 12.71
C ALA A 231 -18.85 -6.05 12.43
N GLU A 232 -20.04 -6.46 12.01
CA GLU A 232 -20.33 -7.86 11.65
C GLU A 232 -19.54 -8.35 10.42
N ASP A 233 -19.12 -7.44 9.52
CA ASP A 233 -18.37 -7.79 8.31
C ASP A 233 -16.88 -7.97 8.57
N LEU A 234 -16.34 -7.38 9.64
CA LEU A 234 -14.91 -7.41 9.97
C LEU A 234 -14.37 -8.85 10.07
N ARG A 235 -15.13 -9.78 10.62
CA ARG A 235 -14.75 -11.19 10.80
C ARG A 235 -14.32 -11.87 9.50
N PHE A 236 -14.86 -11.46 8.35
CA PHE A 236 -14.57 -12.07 7.05
C PHE A 236 -13.22 -11.65 6.48
N TYR A 237 -12.58 -10.63 7.06
CA TYR A 237 -11.27 -10.13 6.64
C TYR A 237 -10.10 -10.72 7.44
N PHE A 238 -10.39 -11.60 8.40
CA PHE A 238 -9.38 -12.34 9.15
C PHE A 238 -9.35 -13.79 8.67
N ASN A 239 -8.34 -14.14 7.89
CA ASN A 239 -8.17 -15.51 7.42
C ASN A 239 -8.11 -16.51 8.58
N GLU A 240 -7.54 -16.08 9.72
CA GLU A 240 -7.40 -16.85 10.94
C GLU A 240 -8.76 -17.27 11.55
N PHE A 241 -9.82 -16.50 11.28
CA PHE A 241 -11.16 -16.80 11.78
C PHE A 241 -11.91 -17.79 10.87
N GLY A 242 -11.48 -17.96 9.62
CA GLY A 242 -12.17 -18.74 8.60
C GLY A 242 -12.47 -20.19 9.03
N ASP A 243 -11.52 -20.86 9.69
CA ASP A 243 -11.67 -22.23 10.19
C ASP A 243 -12.68 -22.34 11.33
N TYR A 244 -13.04 -21.24 11.97
CA TYR A 244 -13.96 -21.17 13.10
C TYR A 244 -15.32 -20.60 12.73
N GLU A 245 -15.48 -20.10 11.50
CA GLU A 245 -16.74 -19.54 11.03
C GLU A 245 -17.84 -20.62 11.04
N GLY A 246 -19.02 -20.27 11.57
CA GLY A 246 -20.14 -21.19 11.73
C GLY A 246 -20.01 -22.21 12.88
N ARG A 247 -18.90 -22.19 13.66
CA ARG A 247 -18.73 -23.10 14.83
C ARG A 247 -19.13 -22.42 16.16
N CYS A 248 -19.40 -21.13 16.14
CA CYS A 248 -19.89 -20.40 17.31
C CYS A 248 -21.34 -20.82 17.62
N ARG A 249 -21.74 -20.72 18.90
CA ARG A 249 -23.10 -21.00 19.32
C ARG A 249 -24.16 -20.13 18.62
N PHE A 250 -23.83 -18.90 18.31
CA PHE A 250 -24.75 -17.94 17.70
C PHE A 250 -24.39 -17.73 16.23
N ASN A 251 -25.42 -17.81 15.37
CA ASN A 251 -25.28 -17.38 13.99
C ASN A 251 -25.04 -15.87 13.95
N GLY A 252 -24.03 -15.41 13.17
CA GLY A 252 -23.68 -14.00 13.13
C GLY A 252 -22.86 -13.51 14.33
N CYS A 253 -22.16 -14.39 15.03
CA CYS A 253 -21.23 -14.05 16.09
C CYS A 253 -20.14 -13.10 15.57
N VAL A 254 -19.96 -11.96 16.21
CA VAL A 254 -18.90 -10.98 15.88
C VAL A 254 -17.64 -11.19 16.72
N HIS A 255 -17.61 -12.24 17.56
CA HIS A 255 -16.47 -12.71 18.38
C HIS A 255 -16.02 -11.75 19.49
N VAL A 256 -16.80 -10.74 19.82
CA VAL A 256 -16.46 -9.73 20.85
C VAL A 256 -16.96 -10.17 22.22
N ASN A 257 -18.27 -10.15 22.46
CA ASN A 257 -18.87 -10.37 23.77
C ASN A 257 -19.65 -11.70 23.86
N GLU A 258 -19.89 -12.40 22.77
CA GLU A 258 -20.74 -13.58 22.74
C GLU A 258 -20.13 -14.74 23.53
N PRO A 259 -20.91 -15.42 24.35
CA PRO A 259 -20.51 -16.64 25.03
C PRO A 259 -20.40 -17.81 24.05
N ASP A 260 -19.64 -18.83 24.42
CA ASP A 260 -19.43 -20.03 23.61
C ASP A 260 -18.99 -19.73 22.16
N CYS A 261 -18.03 -18.80 22.03
CA CYS A 261 -17.44 -18.36 20.75
C CYS A 261 -16.21 -19.20 20.41
N ALA A 262 -16.24 -19.88 19.24
CA ALA A 262 -15.15 -20.73 18.79
C ALA A 262 -13.85 -19.97 18.52
N VAL A 263 -13.94 -18.73 18.04
CA VAL A 263 -12.76 -17.86 17.82
C VAL A 263 -12.11 -17.49 19.15
N LYS A 264 -12.91 -17.09 20.16
CA LYS A 264 -12.39 -16.77 21.50
C LYS A 264 -11.74 -18.00 22.16
N GLU A 265 -12.33 -19.17 21.99
CA GLU A 265 -11.75 -20.41 22.48
C GLU A 265 -10.41 -20.73 21.78
N ALA A 266 -10.28 -20.43 20.50
CA ALA A 266 -9.03 -20.58 19.76
C ALA A 266 -7.96 -19.57 20.22
N VAL A 267 -8.37 -18.35 20.57
CA VAL A 267 -7.47 -17.35 21.17
C VAL A 267 -7.00 -17.81 22.56
N ASP A 268 -7.91 -18.32 23.40
CA ASP A 268 -7.56 -18.83 24.74
C ASP A 268 -6.58 -20.02 24.67
N LYS A 269 -6.64 -20.80 23.58
CA LYS A 269 -5.72 -21.91 23.29
C LYS A 269 -4.41 -21.47 22.64
N GLY A 270 -4.26 -20.19 22.31
CA GLY A 270 -3.08 -19.65 21.63
C GLY A 270 -2.96 -20.02 20.15
N VAL A 271 -4.05 -20.49 19.52
CA VAL A 271 -4.07 -20.81 18.08
C VAL A 271 -4.26 -19.54 17.23
N ILE A 272 -5.04 -18.61 17.73
CA ILE A 272 -5.22 -17.28 17.15
C ILE A 272 -4.59 -16.27 18.09
N ASN A 273 -3.84 -15.31 17.55
CA ASN A 273 -3.24 -14.26 18.36
C ASN A 273 -4.32 -13.31 18.90
N SER A 274 -4.24 -13.01 20.20
CA SER A 274 -5.21 -12.13 20.89
C SER A 274 -5.28 -10.72 20.30
N CYS A 275 -4.18 -10.21 19.72
CA CYS A 275 -4.15 -8.88 19.10
C CYS A 275 -5.16 -8.75 17.94
N LEU A 276 -5.44 -9.83 17.20
CA LEU A 276 -6.41 -9.83 16.10
C LEU A 276 -7.85 -9.69 16.60
N LEU A 277 -8.16 -10.29 17.77
CA LEU A 277 -9.48 -10.20 18.38
C LEU A 277 -9.79 -8.76 18.86
N TYR A 278 -8.81 -8.09 19.47
CA TYR A 278 -8.99 -6.71 19.93
C TYR A 278 -9.15 -5.69 18.79
N THR A 279 -8.70 -6.02 17.60
CA THR A 279 -8.88 -5.14 16.43
C THR A 279 -10.32 -5.13 15.93
N SER A 280 -11.03 -6.24 16.09
CA SER A 280 -12.47 -6.32 15.77
C SER A 280 -13.34 -5.52 16.75
N ASP A 281 -12.89 -5.38 18.02
CA ASP A 281 -13.58 -4.62 19.07
C ASP A 281 -13.37 -3.09 18.97
N ALA A 282 -12.30 -2.65 18.31
CA ALA A 282 -11.95 -1.24 18.16
C ALA A 282 -12.57 -0.54 16.94
N ALA A 283 -13.59 -1.13 16.32
CA ALA A 283 -14.29 -0.55 15.17
C ALA A 283 -15.48 0.36 15.55
N ASP A 284 -15.74 0.55 16.86
CA ASP A 284 -16.71 1.52 17.41
C ASP A 284 -16.15 2.93 17.53
#